data_439ff1f08b9ad45de9422ceafb7f3a8b
#
_entry.id   439ff1f08b9ad45de9422ceafb7f3a8b
#
_cell.length_a   1.000
_cell.length_b   1.000
_cell.length_c   1.000
_cell.angle_alpha   90.00
_cell.angle_beta   90.00
_cell.angle_gamma   90.00
#
_symmetry.space_group_name_H-M   'P 1'
#
loop_
_entity.id
_entity.type
_entity.pdbx_description
1 polymer ?
#
loop_
_entity_poly.entity_id
_entity_poly.type
_entity_poly.pdbx_seq_one_letter_code
_entity_poly.pdbx_strand_id
1 'polypeptide(L)'
;MSNKVYTKKGDDGTTSLLSGRRVSKTIQEIKSVGSLDELNSFVGLLRSEILDVNGIFETIQWNLFNAGSMIINDNNTELTEVTQDDINSLEEAMDLMNKELPELKNFILPKGSRSVSTSHICRTIARRTEIEVLECKVLDNFIKLHPISMYLNRLSDYFFVLARYIAYKEEVKETIWKN
;
A
#
# COMPACT_ATOMS: atom_id res chain seq x y z
N MET A 1 11.78 -14.55 -28.46
CA MET A 1 10.65 -14.54 -27.50
C MET A 1 9.60 -13.57 -28.02
N SER A 2 8.31 -13.92 -27.92
CA SER A 2 7.24 -13.02 -28.36
C SER A 2 7.19 -11.80 -27.44
N ASN A 3 7.29 -10.58 -28.00
CA ASN A 3 7.13 -9.31 -27.27
C ASN A 3 5.67 -9.03 -26.83
N LYS A 4 4.79 -10.04 -26.87
CA LYS A 4 3.38 -9.86 -26.54
C LYS A 4 3.18 -9.99 -25.04
N VAL A 5 2.65 -8.94 -24.40
CA VAL A 5 2.30 -8.91 -23.00
C VAL A 5 1.07 -9.79 -22.70
N TYR A 6 0.11 -9.87 -23.63
CA TYR A 6 -1.09 -10.68 -23.48
C TYR A 6 -0.86 -12.16 -23.87
N THR A 7 -1.25 -13.06 -23.00
CA THR A 7 -1.14 -14.51 -23.22
C THR A 7 -2.48 -15.18 -23.54
N LYS A 8 -3.60 -14.48 -23.29
CA LYS A 8 -4.99 -14.97 -23.40
C LYS A 8 -5.33 -16.13 -22.46
N LYS A 9 -4.39 -16.59 -21.63
CA LYS A 9 -4.58 -17.72 -20.71
C LYS A 9 -5.55 -17.45 -19.57
N GLY A 10 -5.94 -16.21 -19.35
CA GLY A 10 -6.86 -15.80 -18.29
C GLY A 10 -8.25 -15.37 -18.78
N ASP A 11 -8.57 -15.57 -20.07
CA ASP A 11 -9.85 -15.16 -20.67
C ASP A 11 -11.02 -16.04 -20.16
N ASP A 12 -10.72 -17.21 -19.61
CA ASP A 12 -11.66 -18.14 -18.97
C ASP A 12 -12.00 -17.76 -17.51
N GLY A 13 -11.52 -16.60 -17.00
CA GLY A 13 -11.73 -16.17 -15.61
C GLY A 13 -10.78 -16.80 -14.60
N THR A 14 -9.73 -17.49 -15.06
CA THR A 14 -8.70 -18.06 -14.20
C THR A 14 -7.35 -17.34 -14.31
N THR A 15 -6.49 -17.53 -13.30
CA THR A 15 -5.10 -17.08 -13.28
C THR A 15 -4.21 -18.12 -12.64
N SER A 16 -2.90 -17.92 -12.63
CA SER A 16 -1.95 -18.82 -11.97
C SER A 16 -1.38 -18.20 -10.71
N LEU A 17 -1.24 -19.00 -9.66
CA LEU A 17 -0.41 -18.70 -8.49
C LEU A 17 1.08 -18.87 -8.82
N LEU A 18 1.95 -18.65 -7.85
CA LEU A 18 3.39 -18.70 -8.05
C LEU A 18 3.90 -20.10 -8.43
N SER A 19 3.28 -21.16 -7.92
CA SER A 19 3.54 -22.56 -8.32
C SER A 19 3.12 -22.90 -9.76
N GLY A 20 2.36 -22.03 -10.42
CA GLY A 20 1.70 -22.30 -11.68
C GLY A 20 0.30 -22.93 -11.53
N ARG A 21 -0.16 -23.24 -10.32
CA ARG A 21 -1.51 -23.74 -10.06
C ARG A 21 -2.56 -22.75 -10.53
N ARG A 22 -3.55 -23.25 -11.29
CA ARG A 22 -4.66 -22.44 -11.81
C ARG A 22 -5.73 -22.24 -10.74
N VAL A 23 -6.18 -21.00 -10.59
CA VAL A 23 -7.22 -20.60 -9.65
C VAL A 23 -8.20 -19.62 -10.29
N SER A 24 -9.39 -19.48 -9.73
CA SER A 24 -10.31 -18.41 -10.14
C SER A 24 -9.73 -17.03 -9.83
N LYS A 25 -9.94 -16.06 -10.72
CA LYS A 25 -9.60 -14.66 -10.45
C LYS A 25 -10.41 -14.04 -9.30
N THR A 26 -11.46 -14.72 -8.84
CA THR A 26 -12.37 -14.23 -7.80
C THR A 26 -12.00 -14.68 -6.39
N ILE A 27 -10.95 -15.47 -6.21
CA ILE A 27 -10.48 -15.84 -4.87
C ILE A 27 -9.87 -14.64 -4.15
N GLN A 28 -9.91 -14.65 -2.83
CA GLN A 28 -9.52 -13.51 -2.01
C GLN A 28 -8.07 -13.10 -2.20
N GLU A 29 -7.17 -14.07 -2.35
CA GLU A 29 -5.74 -13.83 -2.59
C GLU A 29 -5.52 -13.00 -3.86
N ILE A 30 -6.24 -13.30 -4.94
CA ILE A 30 -6.11 -12.57 -6.21
C ILE A 30 -6.72 -11.17 -6.11
N LYS A 31 -7.82 -11.01 -5.36
CA LYS A 31 -8.38 -9.68 -5.08
C LYS A 31 -7.40 -8.81 -4.30
N SER A 32 -6.80 -9.36 -3.23
CA SER A 32 -5.81 -8.65 -2.41
C SER A 32 -4.59 -8.22 -3.22
N VAL A 33 -4.10 -9.08 -4.12
CA VAL A 33 -3.02 -8.72 -5.05
C VAL A 33 -3.45 -7.57 -5.98
N GLY A 34 -4.68 -7.60 -6.48
CA GLY A 34 -5.23 -6.50 -7.31
C GLY A 34 -5.28 -5.17 -6.55
N SER A 35 -5.68 -5.18 -5.28
CA SER A 35 -5.71 -3.97 -4.45
C SER A 35 -4.32 -3.46 -4.08
N LEU A 36 -3.34 -4.36 -3.89
CA LEU A 36 -1.94 -3.99 -3.73
C LEU A 36 -1.39 -3.30 -4.99
N ASP A 37 -1.72 -3.81 -6.18
CA ASP A 37 -1.31 -3.22 -7.46
C ASP A 37 -1.96 -1.85 -7.68
N GLU A 38 -3.25 -1.69 -7.33
CA GLU A 38 -3.94 -0.39 -7.33
C GLU A 38 -3.23 0.60 -6.41
N LEU A 39 -2.95 0.22 -5.16
CA LEU A 39 -2.22 1.05 -4.21
C LEU A 39 -0.85 1.44 -4.77
N ASN A 40 -0.10 0.49 -5.31
CA ASN A 40 1.22 0.72 -5.87
C ASN A 40 1.19 1.73 -7.04
N SER A 41 0.15 1.66 -7.87
CA SER A 41 -0.05 2.61 -8.97
C SER A 41 -0.32 4.03 -8.46
N PHE A 42 -1.13 4.18 -7.40
CA PHE A 42 -1.37 5.49 -6.76
C PHE A 42 -0.14 6.02 -6.02
N VAL A 43 0.67 5.15 -5.42
CA VAL A 43 1.99 5.52 -4.86
C VAL A 43 2.90 6.07 -5.96
N GLY A 44 2.92 5.43 -7.13
CA GLY A 44 3.65 5.92 -8.30
C GLY A 44 3.17 7.30 -8.77
N LEU A 45 1.85 7.52 -8.78
CA LEU A 45 1.27 8.84 -9.09
C LEU A 45 1.72 9.88 -8.06
N LEU A 46 1.60 9.58 -6.76
CA LEU A 46 2.02 10.49 -5.69
C LEU A 46 3.52 10.83 -5.78
N ARG A 47 4.36 9.82 -6.05
CA ARG A 47 5.80 9.98 -6.26
C ARG A 47 6.13 10.95 -7.40
N SER A 48 5.30 11.01 -8.44
CA SER A 48 5.48 11.96 -9.55
C SER A 48 5.07 13.40 -9.21
N GLU A 49 4.31 13.60 -8.14
CA GLU A 49 3.77 14.89 -7.71
C GLU A 49 4.62 15.59 -6.65
N ILE A 50 5.45 14.84 -5.92
CA ILE A 50 6.29 15.35 -4.84
C ILE A 50 7.73 14.87 -4.97
N LEU A 51 8.66 15.58 -4.34
CA LEU A 51 10.04 15.14 -4.28
C LEU A 51 10.16 13.90 -3.37
N ASP A 52 10.67 12.81 -3.93
CA ASP A 52 10.98 11.58 -3.19
C ASP A 52 12.33 11.78 -2.46
N VAL A 53 12.27 12.49 -1.35
CA VAL A 53 13.45 12.70 -0.51
C VAL A 53 13.73 11.40 0.24
N ASN A 54 14.91 10.83 0.06
CA ASN A 54 15.40 9.58 0.67
C ASN A 54 14.89 8.26 0.04
N GLY A 55 14.20 8.28 -1.10
CA GLY A 55 13.82 7.06 -1.82
C GLY A 55 12.76 6.20 -1.14
N ILE A 56 12.04 6.73 -0.15
CA ILE A 56 11.05 5.97 0.62
C ILE A 56 9.91 5.43 -0.24
N PHE A 57 9.49 6.18 -1.28
CA PHE A 57 8.43 5.72 -2.18
C PHE A 57 8.84 4.51 -3.00
N GLU A 58 10.11 4.45 -3.41
CA GLU A 58 10.64 3.29 -4.12
C GLU A 58 10.60 2.05 -3.22
N THR A 59 11.04 2.17 -1.98
CA THR A 59 10.97 1.10 -0.98
C THR A 59 9.52 0.66 -0.74
N ILE A 60 8.57 1.61 -0.61
CA ILE A 60 7.15 1.30 -0.49
C ILE A 60 6.66 0.49 -1.69
N GLN A 61 6.99 0.89 -2.91
CA GLN A 61 6.59 0.19 -4.13
C GLN A 61 7.17 -1.24 -4.20
N TRP A 62 8.44 -1.43 -3.82
CA TRP A 62 9.06 -2.75 -3.72
C TRP A 62 8.32 -3.62 -2.68
N ASN A 63 8.03 -3.09 -1.51
CA ASN A 63 7.34 -3.83 -0.44
C ASN A 63 5.91 -4.22 -0.82
N LEU A 64 5.19 -3.38 -1.57
CA LEU A 64 3.87 -3.73 -2.10
C LEU A 64 3.93 -4.88 -3.12
N PHE A 65 4.97 -4.93 -3.98
CA PHE A 65 5.21 -6.08 -4.86
C PHE A 65 5.57 -7.34 -4.10
N ASN A 66 6.45 -7.22 -3.10
CA ASN A 66 6.84 -8.35 -2.24
C ASN A 66 5.61 -8.91 -1.51
N ALA A 67 4.77 -8.04 -0.92
CA ALA A 67 3.53 -8.43 -0.27
C ALA A 67 2.60 -9.21 -1.21
N GLY A 68 2.43 -8.73 -2.45
CA GLY A 68 1.64 -9.44 -3.46
C GLY A 68 2.19 -10.84 -3.76
N SER A 69 3.51 -10.95 -3.90
CA SER A 69 4.19 -12.22 -4.14
C SER A 69 4.03 -13.19 -2.96
N MET A 70 4.12 -12.69 -1.72
CA MET A 70 3.92 -13.49 -0.50
C MET A 70 2.50 -14.07 -0.44
N ILE A 71 1.47 -13.28 -0.81
CA ILE A 71 0.06 -13.70 -0.78
C ILE A 71 -0.20 -14.87 -1.72
N ILE A 72 0.40 -14.87 -2.91
CA ILE A 72 0.20 -15.92 -3.93
C ILE A 72 1.26 -17.03 -3.87
N ASN A 73 2.12 -17.03 -2.87
CA ASN A 73 3.17 -18.04 -2.69
C ASN A 73 2.59 -19.33 -2.07
N ASP A 74 2.12 -20.21 -2.91
CA ASP A 74 1.50 -21.49 -2.52
C ASP A 74 2.44 -22.70 -2.53
N ASN A 75 3.73 -22.49 -2.82
CA ASN A 75 4.75 -23.54 -2.89
C ASN A 75 5.96 -23.30 -1.98
N ASN A 76 5.89 -22.30 -1.08
CA ASN A 76 6.97 -21.91 -0.18
C ASN A 76 8.29 -21.57 -0.90
N THR A 77 8.22 -21.00 -2.09
CA THR A 77 9.41 -20.42 -2.74
C THR A 77 9.98 -19.33 -1.84
N GLU A 78 11.29 -19.30 -1.70
CA GLU A 78 11.98 -18.23 -0.96
C GLU A 78 11.75 -16.89 -1.68
N LEU A 79 11.24 -15.91 -0.94
CA LEU A 79 10.91 -14.57 -1.43
C LEU A 79 11.52 -13.53 -0.49
N THR A 80 11.71 -12.33 -1.01
CA THR A 80 11.93 -11.16 -0.17
C THR A 80 10.64 -10.84 0.57
N GLU A 81 10.68 -10.85 1.89
CA GLU A 81 9.53 -10.62 2.75
C GLU A 81 9.46 -9.16 3.20
N VAL A 82 8.25 -8.71 3.51
CA VAL A 82 8.06 -7.47 4.28
C VAL A 82 8.44 -7.73 5.73
N THR A 83 9.31 -6.90 6.27
CA THR A 83 9.96 -7.09 7.57
C THR A 83 9.51 -6.07 8.61
N GLN A 84 9.88 -6.29 9.87
CA GLN A 84 9.69 -5.29 10.92
C GLN A 84 10.49 -4.00 10.66
N ASP A 85 11.66 -4.10 10.02
CA ASP A 85 12.48 -2.92 9.68
C ASP A 85 11.80 -2.03 8.64
N ASP A 86 11.03 -2.62 7.73
CA ASP A 86 10.21 -1.85 6.78
C ASP A 86 9.11 -1.05 7.50
N ILE A 87 8.51 -1.63 8.54
CA ILE A 87 7.51 -0.95 9.38
C ILE A 87 8.17 0.16 10.18
N ASN A 88 9.32 -0.11 10.82
CA ASN A 88 10.07 0.86 11.59
C ASN A 88 10.48 2.06 10.73
N SER A 89 10.87 1.84 9.47
CA SER A 89 11.22 2.91 8.53
C SER A 89 10.06 3.87 8.26
N LEU A 90 8.82 3.37 8.17
CA LEU A 90 7.62 4.21 8.05
C LEU A 90 7.38 5.02 9.33
N GLU A 91 7.56 4.40 10.49
CA GLU A 91 7.41 5.07 11.80
C GLU A 91 8.43 6.19 11.97
N GLU A 92 9.69 5.94 11.68
CA GLU A 92 10.76 6.96 11.71
C GLU A 92 10.47 8.13 10.77
N ALA A 93 9.97 7.85 9.55
CA ALA A 93 9.60 8.89 8.61
C ALA A 93 8.43 9.74 9.12
N MET A 94 7.42 9.12 9.75
CA MET A 94 6.32 9.84 10.38
C MET A 94 6.79 10.72 11.55
N ASP A 95 7.67 10.19 12.39
CA ASP A 95 8.23 10.92 13.54
C ASP A 95 9.01 12.16 13.09
N LEU A 96 9.75 12.05 11.99
CA LEU A 96 10.46 13.20 11.41
C LEU A 96 9.49 14.27 10.92
N MET A 97 8.46 13.89 10.18
CA MET A 97 7.43 14.83 9.71
C MET A 97 6.66 15.48 10.87
N ASN A 98 6.32 14.71 11.90
CA ASN A 98 5.58 15.19 13.05
C ASN A 98 6.33 16.22 13.91
N LYS A 99 7.69 16.25 13.88
CA LYS A 99 8.48 17.27 14.56
C LYS A 99 8.22 18.68 14.01
N GLU A 100 7.82 18.80 12.76
CA GLU A 100 7.54 20.08 12.10
C GLU A 100 6.04 20.42 12.09
N LEU A 101 5.18 19.42 12.26
CA LEU A 101 3.73 19.59 12.17
C LEU A 101 3.13 20.16 13.46
N PRO A 102 2.13 21.07 13.35
CA PRO A 102 1.34 21.46 14.50
C PRO A 102 0.54 20.26 15.05
N GLU A 103 0.27 20.30 16.36
CA GLU A 103 -0.54 19.28 17.03
C GLU A 103 -1.92 19.12 16.35
N LEU A 104 -2.31 17.87 16.06
CA LEU A 104 -3.62 17.56 15.51
C LEU A 104 -4.67 17.52 16.63
N LYS A 105 -5.56 18.53 16.68
CA LYS A 105 -6.60 18.65 17.71
C LYS A 105 -8.00 18.26 17.26
N ASN A 106 -8.22 18.14 15.95
CA ASN A 106 -9.53 17.90 15.35
C ASN A 106 -9.41 16.94 14.18
N PHE A 107 -10.51 16.27 13.83
CA PHE A 107 -10.59 15.57 12.56
C PHE A 107 -10.54 16.56 11.40
N ILE A 108 -9.83 16.18 10.35
CA ILE A 108 -9.68 16.96 9.13
C ILE A 108 -10.33 16.24 7.95
N LEU A 109 -10.86 17.03 7.02
CA LEU A 109 -11.38 16.49 5.75
C LEU A 109 -10.23 16.17 4.79
N PRO A 110 -10.32 15.09 4.00
CA PRO A 110 -9.31 14.71 3.01
C PRO A 110 -9.38 15.66 1.79
N LYS A 111 -8.87 16.89 1.96
CA LYS A 111 -8.92 17.98 0.98
C LYS A 111 -7.61 18.76 1.01
N GLY A 112 -7.13 19.18 -0.16
CA GLY A 112 -5.92 20.01 -0.31
C GLY A 112 -5.53 20.17 -1.76
N SER A 113 -4.24 20.31 -1.99
CA SER A 113 -3.67 20.23 -3.33
C SER A 113 -3.84 18.83 -3.93
N ARG A 114 -3.38 18.65 -5.15
CA ARG A 114 -3.43 17.34 -5.82
C ARG A 114 -2.61 16.30 -5.03
N SER A 115 -1.37 16.63 -4.66
CA SER A 115 -0.49 15.76 -3.87
C SER A 115 -1.08 15.40 -2.50
N VAL A 116 -1.68 16.36 -1.78
CA VAL A 116 -2.42 16.12 -0.53
C VAL A 116 -3.57 15.14 -0.76
N SER A 117 -4.38 15.39 -1.78
CA SER A 117 -5.55 14.54 -2.09
C SER A 117 -5.13 13.14 -2.55
N THR A 118 -4.07 13.00 -3.37
CA THR A 118 -3.51 11.72 -3.79
C THR A 118 -2.98 10.93 -2.58
N SER A 119 -2.33 11.60 -1.63
CA SER A 119 -1.88 10.96 -0.38
C SER A 119 -3.06 10.40 0.43
N HIS A 120 -4.16 11.14 0.53
CA HIS A 120 -5.38 10.61 1.16
C HIS A 120 -6.02 9.46 0.39
N ILE A 121 -5.94 9.42 -0.95
CA ILE A 121 -6.37 8.27 -1.75
C ILE A 121 -5.52 7.05 -1.41
N CYS A 122 -4.18 7.18 -1.42
CA CYS A 122 -3.26 6.11 -1.00
C CYS A 122 -3.61 5.58 0.40
N ARG A 123 -3.87 6.48 1.35
CA ARG A 123 -4.30 6.13 2.71
C ARG A 123 -5.55 5.25 2.73
N THR A 124 -6.58 5.62 1.99
CA THR A 124 -7.85 4.88 2.01
C THR A 124 -7.75 3.55 1.27
N ILE A 125 -6.96 3.48 0.20
CA ILE A 125 -6.69 2.23 -0.51
C ILE A 125 -5.87 1.30 0.39
N ALA A 126 -4.83 1.79 1.10
CA ALA A 126 -4.05 1.00 2.04
C ALA A 126 -4.94 0.34 3.11
N ARG A 127 -5.89 1.08 3.69
CA ARG A 127 -6.87 0.56 4.66
C ARG A 127 -7.78 -0.51 4.07
N ARG A 128 -8.28 -0.31 2.84
CA ARG A 128 -9.09 -1.33 2.16
C ARG A 128 -8.27 -2.58 1.89
N THR A 129 -7.05 -2.43 1.38
CA THR A 129 -6.15 -3.54 1.07
C THR A 129 -5.76 -4.31 2.34
N GLU A 130 -5.55 -3.64 3.47
CA GLU A 130 -5.33 -4.29 4.77
C GLU A 130 -6.48 -5.25 5.11
N ILE A 131 -7.73 -4.78 5.00
CA ILE A 131 -8.92 -5.60 5.28
C ILE A 131 -8.98 -6.79 4.33
N GLU A 132 -8.75 -6.59 3.03
CA GLU A 132 -8.77 -7.67 2.05
C GLU A 132 -7.67 -8.72 2.30
N VAL A 133 -6.48 -8.31 2.76
CA VAL A 133 -5.41 -9.22 3.17
C VAL A 133 -5.82 -10.03 4.40
N LEU A 134 -6.47 -9.39 5.39
CA LEU A 134 -6.98 -10.08 6.58
C LEU A 134 -8.12 -11.06 6.26
N GLU A 135 -8.86 -10.83 5.17
CA GLU A 135 -9.89 -11.74 4.67
C GLU A 135 -9.33 -12.94 3.89
N CYS A 136 -8.06 -12.91 3.50
CA CYS A 136 -7.40 -14.07 2.94
C CYS A 136 -7.45 -15.18 3.99
N LYS A 137 -8.43 -16.11 3.86
CA LYS A 137 -8.71 -17.20 4.79
C LYS A 137 -7.64 -18.28 4.71
N VAL A 138 -6.48 -17.92 5.12
CA VAL A 138 -5.44 -18.90 5.33
C VAL A 138 -5.18 -18.90 6.82
N LEU A 139 -6.12 -19.50 7.57
CA LEU A 139 -5.94 -19.76 9.00
C LEU A 139 -4.59 -20.42 9.28
N ASP A 140 -4.07 -21.22 8.35
CA ASP A 140 -2.73 -21.81 8.40
C ASP A 140 -1.60 -20.83 8.02
N ASN A 141 -1.91 -19.67 7.42
CA ASN A 141 -0.94 -18.67 6.96
C ASN A 141 -1.04 -17.31 7.70
N PHE A 142 -1.80 -17.20 8.78
CA PHE A 142 -1.90 -15.96 9.56
C PHE A 142 -0.53 -15.42 9.94
N ILE A 143 0.41 -16.31 10.32
CA ILE A 143 1.79 -15.93 10.65
C ILE A 143 2.51 -15.28 9.47
N LYS A 144 2.27 -15.75 8.23
CA LYS A 144 2.90 -15.20 7.01
C LYS A 144 2.29 -13.87 6.57
N LEU A 145 0.97 -13.70 6.74
CA LEU A 145 0.26 -12.50 6.29
C LEU A 145 0.24 -11.39 7.33
N HIS A 146 0.54 -11.71 8.59
CA HIS A 146 0.55 -10.74 9.68
C HIS A 146 1.52 -9.56 9.44
N PRO A 147 2.76 -9.75 8.99
CA PRO A 147 3.66 -8.65 8.67
C PRO A 147 3.10 -7.74 7.57
N ILE A 148 2.42 -8.31 6.55
CA ILE A 148 1.81 -7.54 5.47
C ILE A 148 0.68 -6.66 6.00
N SER A 149 -0.22 -7.21 6.83
CA SER A 149 -1.32 -6.43 7.40
C SER A 149 -0.83 -5.32 8.33
N MET A 150 0.20 -5.59 9.15
CA MET A 150 0.85 -4.58 9.99
C MET A 150 1.48 -3.47 9.15
N TYR A 151 2.19 -3.83 8.09
CA TYR A 151 2.79 -2.87 7.17
C TYR A 151 1.75 -1.97 6.50
N LEU A 152 0.66 -2.55 5.98
CA LEU A 152 -0.43 -1.80 5.34
C LEU A 152 -1.15 -0.86 6.32
N ASN A 153 -1.35 -1.31 7.56
CA ASN A 153 -1.88 -0.47 8.62
C ASN A 153 -0.97 0.75 8.86
N ARG A 154 0.33 0.51 9.07
CA ARG A 154 1.32 1.58 9.28
C ARG A 154 1.47 2.47 8.05
N LEU A 155 1.40 1.91 6.85
CA LEU A 155 1.44 2.66 5.59
C LEU A 155 0.24 3.61 5.47
N SER A 156 -0.94 3.21 5.97
CA SER A 156 -2.10 4.12 6.01
C SER A 156 -1.86 5.32 6.93
N ASP A 157 -1.23 5.12 8.08
CA ASP A 157 -0.86 6.20 9.00
C ASP A 157 0.19 7.11 8.37
N TYR A 158 1.19 6.52 7.71
CA TYR A 158 2.21 7.26 6.97
C TYR A 158 1.59 8.21 5.93
N PHE A 159 0.66 7.73 5.10
CA PHE A 159 0.00 8.59 4.10
C PHE A 159 -0.87 9.68 4.74
N PHE A 160 -1.42 9.46 5.92
CA PHE A 160 -2.13 10.49 6.65
C PHE A 160 -1.18 11.61 7.12
N VAL A 161 -0.07 11.25 7.76
CA VAL A 161 0.94 12.20 8.22
C VAL A 161 1.56 12.94 7.04
N LEU A 162 1.88 12.20 5.96
CA LEU A 162 2.42 12.76 4.73
C LEU A 162 1.46 13.79 4.10
N ALA A 163 0.15 13.50 4.03
CA ALA A 163 -0.82 14.46 3.51
C ALA A 163 -0.81 15.79 4.30
N ARG A 164 -0.73 15.69 5.62
CA ARG A 164 -0.59 16.86 6.50
C ARG A 164 0.72 17.60 6.27
N TYR A 165 1.81 16.85 6.13
CA TYR A 165 3.13 17.41 5.91
C TYR A 165 3.23 18.15 4.56
N ILE A 166 2.69 17.57 3.50
CA ILE A 166 2.59 18.23 2.19
C ILE A 166 1.76 19.51 2.31
N ALA A 167 0.57 19.44 2.92
CA ALA A 167 -0.28 20.62 3.12
C ALA A 167 0.45 21.73 3.90
N TYR A 168 1.18 21.36 4.94
CA TYR A 168 1.99 22.31 5.72
C TYR A 168 3.10 22.97 4.87
N LYS A 169 3.84 22.18 4.08
CA LYS A 169 4.91 22.70 3.21
C LYS A 169 4.39 23.55 2.05
N GLU A 170 3.19 23.27 1.57
CA GLU A 170 2.52 24.04 0.51
C GLU A 170 1.69 25.21 1.06
N GLU A 171 1.69 25.45 2.37
CA GLU A 171 0.88 26.45 3.05
C GLU A 171 -0.64 26.30 2.80
N VAL A 172 -1.07 25.07 2.51
CA VAL A 172 -2.49 24.72 2.30
C VAL A 172 -3.16 24.48 3.65
N LYS A 173 -4.20 25.25 3.95
CA LYS A 173 -4.91 25.14 5.22
C LYS A 173 -5.74 23.87 5.31
N GLU A 174 -5.52 23.08 6.38
CA GLU A 174 -6.36 21.93 6.72
C GLU A 174 -7.82 22.35 6.96
N THR A 175 -8.77 21.60 6.43
CA THR A 175 -10.20 21.83 6.65
C THR A 175 -10.67 20.97 7.82
N ILE A 176 -10.99 21.61 8.94
CA ILE A 176 -11.50 20.94 10.13
C ILE A 176 -12.92 20.42 9.87
N TRP A 177 -13.15 19.14 10.21
CA TRP A 177 -14.50 18.60 10.24
C TRP A 177 -15.27 19.18 11.46
N LYS A 178 -16.47 19.67 11.21
CA LYS A 178 -17.36 20.24 12.22
C LYS A 178 -18.60 19.36 12.31
N ASN A 179 -18.96 18.95 13.51
CA ASN A 179 -20.27 18.38 13.83
C ASN A 179 -21.34 19.45 13.73
#